data_1d869b3c73dcbdf3b0e9f9b79d8f88cf
#
_entry.id   1d869b3c73dcbdf3b0e9f9b79d8f88cf
#
_cell.length_a   1.000
_cell.length_b   1.000
_cell.length_c   1.000
_cell.angle_alpha   90.00
_cell.angle_beta   90.00
_cell.angle_gamma   90.00
#
_symmetry.space_group_name_H-M   'P 1'
#
loop_
_entity.id
_entity.type
_entity.pdbx_description
1 polymer ?
#
loop_
_entity_poly.entity_id
_entity_poly.type
_entity_poly.pdbx_seq_one_letter_code
_entity_poly.pdbx_strand_id
1 'polypeptide(L)'
;TWAEDGSIRRATLHAVGDRDDNISTSAKAALRQRLVGFDPLTGTSAGGHKVYLTIDAELNAAALEALNGRKGAVAVYNYRTGDVLCMVSSPTFDPADPPEIRDGDSRYDGVYLNRVLSSTFAPGSIFKLVTTAAALEQLDGTLDRHFTCTGRLELEGGTITCPYAHGEMDLYDALARSCNCAYAQLAVELGGGTLAQYAEKAGLTQGFSVSGISAAAGQFTAGQGAD
;
A
#
# COMPACT_ATOMS: atom_id res chain seq x y z
N THR A 1 15.41 -23.69 5.90
CA THR A 1 14.30 -24.68 5.86
C THR A 1 12.97 -23.93 5.87
N TRP A 2 12.02 -24.41 5.07
CA TRP A 2 10.65 -23.88 5.08
C TRP A 2 9.92 -24.31 6.36
N ALA A 3 8.89 -23.56 6.75
CA ALA A 3 7.96 -24.00 7.79
C ALA A 3 7.31 -25.35 7.40
N GLU A 4 6.95 -26.17 8.37
CA GLU A 4 6.27 -27.46 8.11
C GLU A 4 4.87 -27.26 7.56
N ASP A 5 4.15 -26.23 8.06
CA ASP A 5 2.79 -25.89 7.65
C ASP A 5 2.76 -25.17 6.29
N GLY A 6 2.04 -25.75 5.31
CA GLY A 6 1.87 -25.19 3.97
C GLY A 6 1.05 -23.91 3.95
N SER A 7 0.16 -23.67 4.91
CA SER A 7 -0.60 -22.42 5.02
C SER A 7 0.33 -21.27 5.37
N ILE A 8 1.22 -21.46 6.34
CA ILE A 8 2.26 -20.50 6.73
C ILE A 8 3.20 -20.22 5.57
N ARG A 9 3.66 -21.27 4.87
CA ARG A 9 4.56 -21.11 3.72
C ARG A 9 3.94 -20.24 2.63
N ARG A 10 2.68 -20.48 2.29
CA ARG A 10 1.93 -19.66 1.32
C ARG A 10 1.74 -18.22 1.81
N ALA A 11 1.40 -18.04 3.07
CA ALA A 11 1.14 -16.72 3.63
C ALA A 11 2.40 -15.85 3.72
N THR A 12 3.56 -16.46 3.97
CA THR A 12 4.84 -15.74 4.13
C THR A 12 5.69 -15.72 2.86
N LEU A 13 5.21 -16.27 1.74
CA LEU A 13 5.96 -16.39 0.49
C LEU A 13 6.63 -15.08 0.07
N HIS A 14 5.86 -13.99 -0.01
CA HIS A 14 6.36 -12.71 -0.51
C HIS A 14 7.30 -12.00 0.46
N ALA A 15 7.13 -12.22 1.76
CA ALA A 15 8.02 -11.67 2.79
C ALA A 15 9.35 -12.44 2.83
N VAL A 16 9.30 -13.78 2.79
CA VAL A 16 10.47 -14.64 2.93
C VAL A 16 11.19 -14.84 1.60
N GLY A 17 10.45 -15.13 0.53
CA GLY A 17 10.95 -15.44 -0.81
C GLY A 17 10.65 -16.86 -1.26
N ASP A 18 10.78 -17.10 -2.56
CA ASP A 18 10.63 -18.39 -3.20
C ASP A 18 11.99 -19.11 -3.36
N ARG A 19 11.94 -20.32 -3.88
CA ARG A 19 13.15 -21.16 -4.08
C ARG A 19 14.09 -20.53 -5.11
N ASP A 20 13.54 -20.02 -6.19
CA ASP A 20 14.26 -19.64 -7.41
C ASP A 20 14.55 -18.14 -7.51
N ASP A 21 14.32 -17.38 -6.41
CA ASP A 21 14.55 -15.93 -6.30
C ASP A 21 13.71 -15.08 -7.29
N ASN A 22 12.55 -15.58 -7.72
CA ASN A 22 11.64 -14.82 -8.57
C ASN A 22 11.05 -13.59 -7.86
N ILE A 23 10.94 -13.63 -6.51
CA ILE A 23 10.45 -12.51 -5.69
C ILE A 23 11.64 -11.66 -5.24
N SER A 24 12.02 -10.70 -6.07
CA SER A 24 13.21 -9.85 -5.86
C SER A 24 13.14 -8.96 -4.61
N THR A 25 11.94 -8.66 -4.11
CA THR A 25 11.70 -7.84 -2.91
C THR A 25 11.49 -8.66 -1.65
N SER A 26 11.91 -9.91 -1.65
CA SER A 26 11.85 -10.79 -0.48
C SER A 26 13.06 -10.64 0.44
N ALA A 27 12.90 -11.04 1.71
CA ALA A 27 14.01 -11.05 2.67
C ALA A 27 15.17 -11.96 2.22
N LYS A 28 14.86 -13.10 1.59
CA LYS A 28 15.88 -14.01 1.05
C LYS A 28 16.71 -13.32 -0.03
N ALA A 29 16.09 -12.63 -0.96
CA ALA A 29 16.79 -11.90 -2.02
C ALA A 29 17.64 -10.74 -1.46
N ALA A 30 17.05 -9.92 -0.60
CA ALA A 30 17.71 -8.73 -0.02
C ALA A 30 18.88 -9.08 0.91
N LEU A 31 18.78 -10.19 1.64
CA LEU A 31 19.76 -10.60 2.65
C LEU A 31 20.65 -11.75 2.17
N ARG A 32 20.64 -12.04 0.87
CA ARG A 32 21.35 -13.18 0.26
C ARG A 32 22.82 -13.25 0.69
N GLN A 33 23.55 -12.14 0.64
CA GLN A 33 24.97 -12.11 1.02
C GLN A 33 25.17 -12.53 2.49
N ARG A 34 24.30 -12.05 3.39
CA ARG A 34 24.35 -12.44 4.81
C ARG A 34 23.99 -13.91 5.00
N LEU A 35 22.98 -14.39 4.30
CA LEU A 35 22.52 -15.80 4.41
C LEU A 35 23.55 -16.79 3.90
N VAL A 36 24.30 -16.45 2.84
CA VAL A 36 25.33 -17.32 2.24
C VAL A 36 26.67 -17.15 2.95
N GLY A 37 26.95 -15.98 3.55
CA GLY A 37 28.22 -15.69 4.20
C GLY A 37 29.43 -15.66 3.26
N PHE A 38 29.18 -15.43 1.97
CA PHE A 38 30.21 -15.31 0.95
C PHE A 38 30.76 -13.88 0.90
N ASP A 39 32.06 -13.73 1.03
CA ASP A 39 32.77 -12.46 0.86
C ASP A 39 33.34 -12.38 -0.57
N PRO A 40 32.80 -11.52 -1.44
CA PRO A 40 33.26 -11.38 -2.82
C PRO A 40 34.67 -10.80 -2.94
N LEU A 41 35.18 -10.08 -1.92
CA LEU A 41 36.51 -9.47 -1.93
C LEU A 41 37.60 -10.50 -1.65
N THR A 42 37.34 -11.44 -0.74
CA THR A 42 38.29 -12.48 -0.35
C THR A 42 38.05 -13.82 -1.04
N GLY A 43 36.88 -13.97 -1.67
CA GLY A 43 36.46 -15.26 -2.27
C GLY A 43 36.18 -16.36 -1.24
N THR A 44 36.11 -16.03 0.06
CA THR A 44 35.90 -16.97 1.15
C THR A 44 34.47 -17.04 1.60
N SER A 45 34.05 -18.19 2.17
CA SER A 45 32.76 -18.36 2.83
C SER A 45 32.96 -18.59 4.32
N ALA A 46 32.50 -17.68 5.15
CA ALA A 46 32.58 -17.79 6.62
C ALA A 46 31.39 -18.52 7.25
N GLY A 47 30.54 -19.13 6.43
CA GLY A 47 29.25 -19.68 6.85
C GLY A 47 28.15 -18.63 6.91
N GLY A 48 26.92 -19.02 6.60
CA GLY A 48 25.79 -18.10 6.57
C GLY A 48 25.35 -17.64 7.96
N HIS A 49 24.83 -16.42 8.03
CA HIS A 49 24.25 -15.87 9.24
C HIS A 49 22.77 -16.25 9.37
N LYS A 50 22.29 -16.38 10.60
CA LYS A 50 20.86 -16.48 10.87
C LYS A 50 20.25 -15.09 10.78
N VAL A 51 19.10 -15.00 10.13
CA VAL A 51 18.29 -13.78 10.04
C VAL A 51 16.94 -14.05 10.69
N TYR A 52 16.53 -13.15 11.54
CA TYR A 52 15.22 -13.17 12.20
C TYR A 52 14.38 -12.03 11.62
N LEU A 53 13.16 -12.35 11.22
CA LEU A 53 12.18 -11.39 10.73
C LEU A 53 11.17 -11.10 11.84
N THR A 54 10.61 -9.90 11.82
CA THR A 54 9.51 -9.50 12.72
C THR A 54 8.15 -10.02 12.25
N ILE A 55 8.12 -10.74 11.14
CA ILE A 55 6.92 -11.32 10.54
C ILE A 55 6.29 -12.35 11.49
N ASP A 56 5.04 -12.12 11.87
CA ASP A 56 4.21 -13.05 12.63
C ASP A 56 3.55 -14.04 11.67
N ALA A 57 3.89 -15.31 11.79
CA ALA A 57 3.44 -16.35 10.86
C ALA A 57 1.93 -16.59 10.91
N GLU A 58 1.34 -16.58 12.11
CA GLU A 58 -0.10 -16.81 12.32
C GLU A 58 -0.91 -15.62 11.81
N LEU A 59 -0.45 -14.40 12.10
CA LEU A 59 -1.06 -13.18 11.56
C LEU A 59 -1.04 -13.15 10.02
N ASN A 60 0.06 -13.59 9.40
CA ASN A 60 0.13 -13.68 7.94
C ASN A 60 -0.84 -14.74 7.39
N ALA A 61 -0.96 -15.90 8.06
CA ALA A 61 -1.92 -16.92 7.65
C ALA A 61 -3.36 -16.42 7.74
N ALA A 62 -3.74 -15.77 8.85
CA ALA A 62 -5.06 -15.15 9.01
C ALA A 62 -5.34 -14.06 7.98
N ALA A 63 -4.34 -13.23 7.65
CA ALA A 63 -4.45 -12.19 6.64
C ALA A 63 -4.66 -12.77 5.23
N LEU A 64 -3.96 -13.85 4.89
CA LEU A 64 -4.15 -14.55 3.62
C LEU A 64 -5.54 -15.17 3.51
N GLU A 65 -6.02 -15.80 4.58
CA GLU A 65 -7.37 -16.35 4.67
C GLU A 65 -8.44 -15.25 4.48
N ALA A 66 -8.26 -14.09 5.14
CA ALA A 66 -9.16 -12.94 5.02
C ALA A 66 -9.22 -12.37 3.58
N LEU A 67 -8.15 -12.47 2.81
CA LEU A 67 -8.16 -12.13 1.38
C LEU A 67 -9.08 -13.05 0.57
N ASN A 68 -9.30 -14.27 1.04
CA ASN A 68 -10.24 -15.24 0.46
C ASN A 68 -10.10 -15.36 -1.08
N GLY A 69 -8.87 -15.57 -1.55
CA GLY A 69 -8.55 -15.72 -2.98
C GLY A 69 -8.60 -14.43 -3.81
N ARG A 70 -8.98 -13.28 -3.21
CA ARG A 70 -8.95 -11.99 -3.92
C ARG A 70 -7.52 -11.55 -4.16
N LYS A 71 -7.24 -10.96 -5.32
CA LYS A 71 -5.96 -10.29 -5.58
C LYS A 71 -5.84 -9.05 -4.71
N GLY A 72 -4.73 -8.92 -4.01
CA GLY A 72 -4.52 -7.81 -3.11
C GLY A 72 -3.34 -8.01 -2.17
N ALA A 73 -3.25 -7.16 -1.16
CA ALA A 73 -2.20 -7.21 -0.15
C ALA A 73 -2.72 -6.82 1.23
N VAL A 74 -2.09 -7.37 2.26
CA VAL A 74 -2.29 -6.96 3.66
C VAL A 74 -0.93 -6.66 4.26
N ALA A 75 -0.81 -5.48 4.87
CA ALA A 75 0.37 -5.09 5.65
C ALA A 75 -0.07 -4.67 7.04
N VAL A 76 0.63 -5.17 8.06
CA VAL A 76 0.47 -4.73 9.45
C VAL A 76 1.85 -4.40 10.00
N TYR A 77 1.99 -3.22 10.55
CA TYR A 77 3.25 -2.79 11.15
C TYR A 77 2.99 -2.09 12.49
N ASN A 78 3.98 -2.15 13.36
CA ASN A 78 3.97 -1.41 14.61
C ASN A 78 4.42 0.03 14.33
N TYR A 79 3.51 0.98 14.42
CA TYR A 79 3.79 2.39 14.11
C TYR A 79 4.81 3.04 15.06
N ARG A 80 5.09 2.45 16.23
CA ARG A 80 6.04 2.97 17.20
C ARG A 80 7.46 2.46 16.96
N THR A 81 7.60 1.18 16.56
CA THR A 81 8.89 0.54 16.37
C THR A 81 9.30 0.43 14.90
N GLY A 82 8.33 0.51 13.98
CA GLY A 82 8.53 0.26 12.56
C GLY A 82 8.58 -1.23 12.19
N ASP A 83 8.40 -2.14 13.16
CA ASP A 83 8.41 -3.58 12.89
C ASP A 83 7.26 -3.97 11.96
N VAL A 84 7.57 -4.65 10.87
CA VAL A 84 6.57 -5.24 9.97
C VAL A 84 6.16 -6.60 10.50
N LEU A 85 4.92 -6.72 10.94
CA LEU A 85 4.35 -7.93 11.53
C LEU A 85 3.64 -8.80 10.48
N CYS A 86 3.06 -8.18 9.47
CA CYS A 86 2.38 -8.87 8.38
C CYS A 86 2.74 -8.25 7.03
N MET A 87 3.04 -9.10 6.06
CA MET A 87 3.32 -8.70 4.68
C MET A 87 2.83 -9.82 3.75
N VAL A 88 1.56 -9.76 3.41
CA VAL A 88 0.89 -10.77 2.58
C VAL A 88 0.53 -10.18 1.23
N SER A 89 0.76 -10.94 0.18
CA SER A 89 0.26 -10.64 -1.18
C SER A 89 -0.49 -11.86 -1.74
N SER A 90 -1.52 -11.61 -2.53
CA SER A 90 -2.29 -12.62 -3.24
C SER A 90 -2.39 -12.23 -4.72
N PRO A 91 -2.26 -13.19 -5.66
CA PRO A 91 -2.15 -14.65 -5.47
C PRO A 91 -0.81 -15.07 -4.87
N THR A 92 -0.78 -16.29 -4.37
CA THR A 92 0.38 -16.92 -3.74
C THR A 92 0.40 -18.41 -4.03
N PHE A 93 1.51 -19.08 -3.72
CA PHE A 93 1.66 -20.54 -3.81
C PHE A 93 2.53 -21.09 -2.67
N ASP A 94 2.56 -22.39 -2.53
CA ASP A 94 3.47 -23.06 -1.59
C ASP A 94 4.88 -23.16 -2.19
N PRO A 95 5.89 -22.46 -1.64
CA PRO A 95 7.25 -22.53 -2.18
C PRO A 95 7.92 -23.92 -2.04
N ALA A 96 7.37 -24.82 -1.24
CA ALA A 96 7.85 -26.20 -1.14
C ALA A 96 7.27 -27.10 -2.24
N ASP A 97 6.12 -26.72 -2.82
CA ASP A 97 5.44 -27.39 -3.92
C ASP A 97 4.94 -26.34 -4.94
N PRO A 98 5.87 -25.71 -5.68
CA PRO A 98 5.50 -24.64 -6.61
C PRO A 98 4.69 -25.21 -7.79
N PRO A 99 3.56 -24.54 -8.17
CA PRO A 99 2.78 -24.98 -9.31
C PRO A 99 3.50 -24.70 -10.64
N GLU A 100 3.17 -25.46 -11.68
CA GLU A 100 3.54 -25.08 -13.05
C GLU A 100 2.72 -23.86 -13.47
N ILE A 101 3.39 -22.70 -13.55
CA ILE A 101 2.76 -21.44 -13.94
C ILE A 101 2.94 -21.25 -15.44
N ARG A 102 1.82 -21.24 -16.18
CA ARG A 102 1.80 -21.03 -17.64
C ARG A 102 1.46 -19.62 -17.97
N ASP A 103 2.00 -19.11 -19.06
CA ASP A 103 1.66 -17.78 -19.58
C ASP A 103 0.14 -17.67 -19.83
N GLY A 104 -0.44 -16.59 -19.32
CA GLY A 104 -1.88 -16.34 -19.44
C GLY A 104 -2.75 -17.04 -18.37
N ASP A 105 -2.17 -17.77 -17.42
CA ASP A 105 -2.94 -18.31 -16.29
C ASP A 105 -3.30 -17.20 -15.29
N SER A 106 -4.51 -16.68 -15.41
CA SER A 106 -5.00 -15.58 -14.58
C SER A 106 -5.01 -15.85 -13.07
N ARG A 107 -4.95 -17.13 -12.66
CA ARG A 107 -4.89 -17.52 -11.23
C ARG A 107 -3.60 -17.04 -10.58
N TYR A 108 -2.51 -17.02 -11.37
CA TYR A 108 -1.17 -16.65 -10.90
C TYR A 108 -0.68 -15.31 -11.43
N ASP A 109 -1.57 -14.52 -12.02
CA ASP A 109 -1.22 -13.21 -12.56
C ASP A 109 -0.64 -12.27 -11.48
N GLY A 110 0.65 -11.93 -11.64
CA GLY A 110 1.42 -11.15 -10.67
C GLY A 110 1.75 -11.92 -9.38
N VAL A 111 1.85 -13.24 -9.41
CA VAL A 111 2.13 -14.09 -8.24
C VAL A 111 3.53 -13.84 -7.64
N TYR A 112 4.50 -13.40 -8.42
CA TYR A 112 5.83 -13.04 -7.94
C TYR A 112 5.92 -11.58 -7.46
N LEU A 113 4.84 -10.82 -7.57
CA LEU A 113 4.81 -9.43 -7.16
C LEU A 113 4.50 -9.30 -5.67
N ASN A 114 5.44 -8.80 -4.90
CA ASN A 114 5.15 -8.35 -3.53
C ASN A 114 4.37 -7.03 -3.59
N ARG A 115 3.04 -7.13 -3.57
CA ARG A 115 2.15 -5.98 -3.73
C ARG A 115 2.27 -4.95 -2.62
N VAL A 116 2.73 -5.35 -1.43
CA VAL A 116 2.97 -4.41 -0.32
C VAL A 116 4.10 -3.44 -0.66
N LEU A 117 5.16 -3.92 -1.31
CA LEU A 117 6.36 -3.12 -1.61
C LEU A 117 6.41 -2.62 -3.04
N SER A 118 5.84 -3.35 -3.99
CA SER A 118 6.06 -3.10 -5.43
C SER A 118 4.81 -2.62 -6.18
N SER A 119 3.64 -2.57 -5.53
CA SER A 119 2.42 -2.07 -6.16
C SER A 119 2.02 -0.71 -5.62
N THR A 120 1.42 0.09 -6.49
CA THR A 120 0.73 1.33 -6.12
C THR A 120 -0.76 1.17 -6.33
N PHE A 121 -1.55 1.77 -5.45
CA PHE A 121 -3.00 1.67 -5.46
C PHE A 121 -3.61 3.06 -5.43
N ALA A 122 -4.73 3.26 -6.13
CA ALA A 122 -5.51 4.48 -5.99
C ALA A 122 -6.04 4.55 -4.55
N PRO A 123 -5.75 5.62 -3.79
CA PRO A 123 -6.12 5.70 -2.37
C PRO A 123 -7.63 5.81 -2.16
N GLY A 124 -8.38 6.26 -3.18
CA GLY A 124 -9.80 6.51 -3.04
C GLY A 124 -10.10 7.49 -1.90
N SER A 125 -11.15 7.21 -1.13
CA SER A 125 -11.60 8.10 -0.05
C SER A 125 -10.62 8.29 1.10
N ILE A 126 -9.59 7.46 1.26
CA ILE A 126 -8.56 7.73 2.28
C ILE A 126 -7.71 8.96 1.94
N PHE A 127 -7.65 9.38 0.66
CA PHE A 127 -7.01 10.63 0.26
C PHE A 127 -7.69 11.87 0.86
N LYS A 128 -8.96 11.78 1.25
CA LYS A 128 -9.67 12.84 1.96
C LYS A 128 -8.99 13.27 3.26
N LEU A 129 -8.22 12.39 3.90
CA LEU A 129 -7.40 12.75 5.06
C LEU A 129 -6.31 13.76 4.69
N VAL A 130 -5.68 13.58 3.53
CA VAL A 130 -4.67 14.51 2.99
C VAL A 130 -5.33 15.84 2.63
N THR A 131 -6.47 15.79 1.94
CA THR A 131 -7.25 16.99 1.60
C THR A 131 -7.73 17.73 2.86
N THR A 132 -8.15 17.02 3.91
CA THR A 132 -8.54 17.62 5.20
C THR A 132 -7.36 18.33 5.84
N ALA A 133 -6.19 17.69 5.91
CA ALA A 133 -4.99 18.31 6.47
C ALA A 133 -4.61 19.58 5.69
N ALA A 134 -4.66 19.52 4.36
CA ALA A 134 -4.40 20.68 3.52
C ALA A 134 -5.41 21.81 3.77
N ALA A 135 -6.71 21.49 3.84
CA ALA A 135 -7.75 22.48 4.08
C ALA A 135 -7.62 23.16 5.44
N LEU A 136 -7.32 22.39 6.49
CA LEU A 136 -7.14 22.92 7.84
C LEU A 136 -5.93 23.85 7.97
N GLU A 137 -4.87 23.62 7.18
CA GLU A 137 -3.64 24.42 7.25
C GLU A 137 -3.62 25.60 6.24
N GLN A 138 -4.39 25.54 5.15
CA GLN A 138 -4.29 26.48 4.04
C GLN A 138 -5.54 27.34 3.85
N LEU A 139 -6.69 26.93 4.37
CA LEU A 139 -7.95 27.66 4.20
C LEU A 139 -8.47 28.16 5.54
N ASP A 140 -8.72 29.46 5.62
CA ASP A 140 -9.26 30.06 6.82
C ASP A 140 -10.70 29.59 7.12
N GLY A 141 -11.02 29.43 8.40
CA GLY A 141 -12.36 29.08 8.86
C GLY A 141 -12.86 27.71 8.43
N THR A 142 -11.97 26.80 8.05
CA THR A 142 -12.32 25.45 7.53
C THR A 142 -13.18 24.64 8.50
N LEU A 143 -12.97 24.77 9.81
CA LEU A 143 -13.74 24.06 10.84
C LEU A 143 -15.18 24.58 10.97
N ASP A 144 -15.41 25.84 10.63
CA ASP A 144 -16.73 26.48 10.71
C ASP A 144 -17.51 26.40 9.38
N ARG A 145 -16.95 25.72 8.38
CA ARG A 145 -17.57 25.59 7.06
C ARG A 145 -18.73 24.63 7.07
N HIS A 146 -19.77 25.02 6.32
CA HIS A 146 -20.91 24.19 6.01
C HIS A 146 -20.94 23.85 4.52
N PHE A 147 -21.30 22.61 4.21
CA PHE A 147 -21.42 22.09 2.86
C PHE A 147 -22.84 21.59 2.63
N THR A 148 -23.39 21.83 1.45
CA THR A 148 -24.67 21.25 1.03
C THR A 148 -24.42 20.23 -0.06
N CYS A 149 -24.83 18.96 0.16
CA CYS A 149 -24.71 17.88 -0.80
C CYS A 149 -26.08 17.41 -1.27
N THR A 150 -26.40 17.66 -2.52
CA THR A 150 -27.62 17.17 -3.18
C THR A 150 -27.46 15.83 -3.87
N GLY A 151 -26.31 15.15 -3.65
CA GLY A 151 -25.95 13.90 -4.32
C GLY A 151 -25.09 14.10 -5.57
N ARG A 152 -24.98 15.33 -6.07
CA ARG A 152 -24.13 15.68 -7.22
C ARG A 152 -23.63 17.11 -7.11
N LEU A 153 -22.50 17.38 -7.73
CA LEU A 153 -21.87 18.69 -7.85
C LEU A 153 -21.35 18.86 -9.28
N GLU A 154 -21.77 19.91 -9.96
CA GLU A 154 -21.23 20.29 -11.26
C GLU A 154 -19.99 21.17 -11.05
N LEU A 155 -18.90 20.84 -11.69
CA LEU A 155 -17.64 21.58 -11.73
C LEU A 155 -17.26 21.84 -13.18
N GLU A 156 -16.36 22.78 -13.41
CA GLU A 156 -15.90 23.15 -14.77
C GLU A 156 -15.26 21.95 -15.53
N GLY A 157 -14.75 20.95 -14.84
CA GLY A 157 -14.15 19.74 -15.44
C GLY A 157 -15.07 18.51 -15.50
N GLY A 158 -16.30 18.60 -15.00
CA GLY A 158 -17.24 17.46 -14.95
C GLY A 158 -18.11 17.41 -13.72
N THR A 159 -18.83 16.30 -13.57
CA THR A 159 -19.77 16.09 -12.47
C THR A 159 -19.19 15.14 -11.44
N ILE A 160 -19.19 15.54 -10.18
CA ILE A 160 -18.88 14.67 -9.04
C ILE A 160 -20.19 14.15 -8.45
N THR A 161 -20.23 12.87 -8.10
CA THR A 161 -21.43 12.25 -7.51
C THR A 161 -21.15 11.62 -6.16
N CYS A 162 -22.16 11.63 -5.31
CA CYS A 162 -22.25 10.85 -4.09
C CYS A 162 -23.27 9.71 -4.26
N PRO A 163 -23.19 8.63 -3.49
CA PRO A 163 -24.19 7.54 -3.56
C PRO A 163 -25.62 8.01 -3.26
N TYR A 164 -25.75 9.07 -2.45
CA TYR A 164 -27.02 9.71 -2.09
C TYR A 164 -26.77 11.17 -1.68
N ALA A 165 -27.83 11.96 -1.57
CA ALA A 165 -27.76 13.33 -1.04
C ALA A 165 -27.48 13.29 0.47
N HIS A 166 -26.41 13.94 0.92
CA HIS A 166 -26.04 13.98 2.33
C HIS A 166 -26.74 15.15 3.07
N GLY A 167 -27.30 16.12 2.35
CA GLY A 167 -27.88 17.33 2.92
C GLY A 167 -26.81 18.32 3.40
N GLU A 168 -27.18 19.14 4.39
CA GLU A 168 -26.25 20.05 5.04
C GLU A 168 -25.37 19.34 6.06
N MET A 169 -24.09 19.68 6.10
CA MET A 169 -23.09 19.07 6.95
C MET A 169 -21.91 20.02 7.19
N ASP A 170 -21.23 19.86 8.30
CA ASP A 170 -19.92 20.46 8.58
C ASP A 170 -18.77 19.60 8.01
N LEU A 171 -17.52 19.98 8.27
CA LEU A 171 -16.35 19.24 7.83
C LEU A 171 -16.25 17.84 8.47
N TYR A 172 -16.63 17.69 9.75
CA TYR A 172 -16.60 16.41 10.45
C TYR A 172 -17.58 15.42 9.84
N ASP A 173 -18.81 15.87 9.61
CA ASP A 173 -19.84 15.09 8.95
C ASP A 173 -19.46 14.75 7.50
N ALA A 174 -18.87 15.71 6.76
CA ALA A 174 -18.40 15.49 5.40
C ALA A 174 -17.32 14.39 5.33
N LEU A 175 -16.40 14.36 6.31
CA LEU A 175 -15.39 13.31 6.41
C LEU A 175 -16.02 11.97 6.83
N ALA A 176 -16.83 11.97 7.88
CA ALA A 176 -17.48 10.78 8.42
C ALA A 176 -18.37 10.07 7.38
N ARG A 177 -19.10 10.83 6.58
CA ARG A 177 -19.98 10.33 5.50
C ARG A 177 -19.24 10.16 4.16
N SER A 178 -17.95 10.49 4.15
CA SER A 178 -17.12 10.42 2.94
C SER A 178 -17.73 11.18 1.75
N CYS A 179 -18.23 12.40 1.96
CA CYS A 179 -18.94 13.17 0.96
C CYS A 179 -18.01 13.62 -0.18
N ASN A 180 -18.21 13.10 -1.40
CA ASN A 180 -17.39 13.48 -2.55
C ASN A 180 -17.62 14.95 -2.95
N CYS A 181 -18.85 15.44 -2.85
CA CYS A 181 -19.19 16.81 -3.26
C CYS A 181 -18.50 17.86 -2.36
N ALA A 182 -18.47 17.65 -1.05
CA ALA A 182 -17.78 18.56 -0.12
C ALA A 182 -16.26 18.56 -0.37
N TYR A 183 -15.69 17.38 -0.55
CA TYR A 183 -14.25 17.25 -0.79
C TYR A 183 -13.81 17.73 -2.17
N ALA A 184 -14.68 17.66 -3.17
CA ALA A 184 -14.42 18.28 -4.47
C ALA A 184 -14.37 19.81 -4.39
N GLN A 185 -15.26 20.44 -3.60
CA GLN A 185 -15.21 21.89 -3.35
C GLN A 185 -13.89 22.29 -2.68
N LEU A 186 -13.50 21.56 -1.61
CA LEU A 186 -12.21 21.81 -0.94
C LEU A 186 -11.03 21.62 -1.89
N ALA A 187 -11.06 20.58 -2.73
CA ALA A 187 -9.97 20.29 -3.66
C ALA A 187 -9.82 21.38 -4.74
N VAL A 188 -10.93 21.92 -5.25
CA VAL A 188 -10.91 23.04 -6.21
C VAL A 188 -10.34 24.30 -5.55
N GLU A 189 -10.74 24.62 -4.33
CA GLU A 189 -10.26 25.81 -3.60
C GLU A 189 -8.77 25.70 -3.24
N LEU A 190 -8.30 24.50 -2.85
CA LEU A 190 -6.90 24.24 -2.54
C LEU A 190 -5.99 24.28 -3.77
N GLY A 191 -6.52 23.89 -4.92
CA GLY A 191 -5.76 23.72 -6.15
C GLY A 191 -4.89 22.49 -6.18
N GLY A 192 -4.57 22.04 -7.38
CA GLY A 192 -3.78 20.82 -7.60
C GLY A 192 -2.36 20.88 -7.06
N GLY A 193 -1.73 22.07 -7.09
CA GLY A 193 -0.37 22.29 -6.57
C GLY A 193 -0.29 22.09 -5.05
N THR A 194 -1.26 22.62 -4.30
CA THR A 194 -1.35 22.43 -2.84
C THR A 194 -1.57 20.96 -2.50
N LEU A 195 -2.50 20.29 -3.19
CA LEU A 195 -2.76 18.87 -2.96
C LEU A 195 -1.55 18.00 -3.24
N ALA A 196 -0.77 18.31 -4.29
CA ALA A 196 0.49 17.61 -4.59
C ALA A 196 1.51 17.76 -3.46
N GLN A 197 1.68 18.97 -2.92
CA GLN A 197 2.58 19.21 -1.78
C GLN A 197 2.15 18.41 -0.53
N TYR A 198 0.84 18.35 -0.24
CA TYR A 198 0.35 17.59 0.90
C TYR A 198 0.41 16.08 0.68
N ALA A 199 0.23 15.60 -0.55
CA ALA A 199 0.48 14.20 -0.90
C ALA A 199 1.96 13.81 -0.68
N GLU A 200 2.89 14.71 -1.03
CA GLU A 200 4.31 14.53 -0.76
C GLU A 200 4.62 14.56 0.75
N LYS A 201 4.12 15.56 1.48
CA LYS A 201 4.25 15.63 2.96
C LYS A 201 3.70 14.39 3.65
N ALA A 202 2.62 13.80 3.14
CA ALA A 202 2.06 12.55 3.63
C ALA A 202 2.89 11.30 3.23
N GLY A 203 3.98 11.46 2.50
CA GLY A 203 4.85 10.37 2.06
C GLY A 203 4.29 9.53 0.90
N LEU A 204 3.18 9.95 0.28
CA LEU A 204 2.50 9.15 -0.75
C LEU A 204 3.28 9.08 -2.07
N THR A 205 4.12 10.08 -2.36
CA THR A 205 4.88 10.18 -3.61
C THR A 205 6.37 9.91 -3.42
N GLN A 206 6.79 9.58 -2.21
CA GLN A 206 8.18 9.28 -1.90
C GLN A 206 8.40 7.77 -1.80
N GLY A 207 9.53 7.30 -2.37
CA GLY A 207 9.99 5.94 -2.16
C GLY A 207 10.52 5.78 -0.73
N PHE A 208 10.31 4.60 -0.17
CA PHE A 208 10.86 4.22 1.14
C PHE A 208 11.52 2.84 1.05
N SER A 209 12.19 2.42 2.12
CA SER A 209 12.76 1.08 2.18
C SER A 209 12.40 0.38 3.49
N VAL A 210 12.19 -0.93 3.41
CA VAL A 210 12.00 -1.81 4.56
C VAL A 210 13.19 -2.72 4.65
N SER A 211 14.01 -2.56 5.68
CA SER A 211 15.24 -3.35 5.88
C SER A 211 16.17 -3.40 4.65
N GLY A 212 16.27 -2.28 3.91
CA GLY A 212 17.07 -2.19 2.68
C GLY A 212 16.36 -2.67 1.41
N ILE A 213 15.11 -3.11 1.49
CA ILE A 213 14.28 -3.47 0.33
C ILE A 213 13.51 -2.22 -0.10
N SER A 214 13.75 -1.73 -1.31
CA SER A 214 13.05 -0.55 -1.83
C SER A 214 11.58 -0.84 -2.10
N ALA A 215 10.71 0.09 -1.71
CA ALA A 215 9.30 0.09 -2.05
C ALA A 215 9.00 1.04 -3.21
N ALA A 216 7.95 0.75 -3.97
CA ALA A 216 7.49 1.62 -5.04
C ALA A 216 6.98 2.95 -4.48
N ALA A 217 7.33 4.05 -5.14
CA ALA A 217 6.76 5.36 -4.86
C ALA A 217 5.39 5.51 -5.54
N GLY A 218 4.45 6.15 -4.86
CA GLY A 218 3.20 6.57 -5.48
C GLY A 218 3.40 7.72 -6.45
N GLN A 219 2.36 8.05 -7.20
CA GLN A 219 2.34 9.18 -8.12
C GLN A 219 1.10 10.03 -7.85
N PHE A 220 1.28 11.34 -7.87
CA PHE A 220 0.19 12.30 -7.84
C PHE A 220 0.32 13.20 -9.07
N THR A 221 -0.74 13.26 -9.87
CA THR A 221 -0.82 14.16 -11.01
C THR A 221 -2.03 15.06 -10.81
N ALA A 222 -1.80 16.36 -10.69
CA ALA A 222 -2.88 17.34 -10.72
C ALA A 222 -3.50 17.35 -12.13
N GLY A 223 -4.84 17.35 -12.21
CA GLY A 223 -5.53 17.52 -13.50
C GLY A 223 -5.17 18.86 -14.13
N GLN A 224 -5.02 18.92 -15.45
CA GLN A 224 -4.94 20.19 -16.16
C GLN A 224 -6.30 20.86 -16.11
N GLY A 225 -6.40 22.00 -15.42
CA GLY A 225 -7.63 22.77 -15.31
C GLY A 225 -8.05 23.11 -13.85
N ALA A 226 -7.17 22.91 -12.91
CA ALA A 226 -7.35 23.30 -11.49
C ALA A 226 -6.34 24.40 -11.07
N ASP A 227 -6.00 25.32 -11.99
CA ASP A 227 -5.25 26.55 -11.69
C ASP A 227 -6.21 27.72 -11.54
#